data_34e7e0fc5e73841e0745c0987dacff9d
#
_entry.id   34e7e0fc5e73841e0745c0987dacff9d
#
_cell.length_a   1.000
_cell.length_b   1.000
_cell.length_c   1.000
_cell.angle_alpha   90.00
_cell.angle_beta   90.00
_cell.angle_gamma   90.00
#
_symmetry.space_group_name_H-M   'P 1'
#
loop_
_entity.id
_entity.type
_entity.pdbx_description
1 polymer ?
#
loop_
_entity_poly.entity_id
_entity_poly.type
_entity_poly.pdbx_seq_one_letter_code
_entity_poly.pdbx_strand_id
1 'polypeptide(L)'
;MQKLIAFLIIFFNFGYLFSNEEYFLTLRNEKVNLRQGPSFDYPVKIFYKKKFLPVLIQDRSENFRKIMDHENNTGWIHISQLSKKKAAIVIDDKLILFNSPTIYSNPLAILKKGRLVKIKKCKNDWCKVITGDFNGWVKKESLWGLL
;
A
#
# COMPACT_ATOMS: atom_id res chain seq x y z
N MET A 1 2.25 -68.03 -16.62
CA MET A 1 1.46 -66.82 -16.86
C MET A 1 1.74 -65.83 -15.79
N GLN A 2 2.72 -64.93 -16.03
CA GLN A 2 3.11 -63.84 -15.14
C GLN A 2 2.30 -62.61 -15.46
N LYS A 3 1.48 -62.15 -14.53
CA LYS A 3 0.73 -60.88 -14.68
C LYS A 3 1.65 -59.74 -14.26
N LEU A 4 2.07 -58.92 -15.22
CA LEU A 4 2.73 -57.64 -14.97
C LEU A 4 1.68 -56.63 -14.45
N ILE A 5 1.85 -56.20 -13.23
CA ILE A 5 1.10 -55.09 -12.63
C ILE A 5 1.91 -53.81 -12.93
N ALA A 6 1.44 -53.01 -13.89
CA ALA A 6 2.00 -51.70 -14.15
C ALA A 6 1.54 -50.73 -13.05
N PHE A 7 2.49 -50.28 -12.22
CA PHE A 7 2.26 -49.24 -11.20
C PHE A 7 2.32 -47.86 -11.88
N LEU A 8 1.14 -47.25 -12.08
CA LEU A 8 1.04 -45.92 -12.63
C LEU A 8 1.35 -44.90 -11.52
N ILE A 9 2.57 -44.39 -11.51
CA ILE A 9 2.97 -43.29 -10.60
C ILE A 9 2.44 -41.98 -11.15
N ILE A 10 1.34 -41.49 -10.59
CA ILE A 10 0.80 -40.17 -10.88
C ILE A 10 1.63 -39.15 -10.07
N PHE A 11 2.56 -38.45 -10.74
CA PHE A 11 3.24 -37.30 -10.18
C PHE A 11 2.25 -36.13 -10.06
N PHE A 12 1.70 -35.92 -8.88
CA PHE A 12 1.03 -34.67 -8.54
C PHE A 12 2.09 -33.57 -8.43
N ASN A 13 2.27 -32.81 -9.51
CA ASN A 13 2.98 -31.55 -9.44
C ASN A 13 2.13 -30.56 -8.65
N PHE A 14 2.35 -30.52 -7.32
CA PHE A 14 1.90 -29.39 -6.51
C PHE A 14 2.75 -28.17 -6.90
N GLY A 15 2.26 -27.42 -7.88
CA GLY A 15 2.77 -26.08 -8.14
C GLY A 15 2.48 -25.23 -6.91
N TYR A 16 3.53 -24.93 -6.13
CA TYR A 16 3.44 -23.92 -5.08
C TYR A 16 3.17 -22.57 -5.76
N LEU A 17 1.92 -22.14 -5.74
CA LEU A 17 1.54 -20.77 -6.03
C LEU A 17 2.14 -19.91 -4.91
N PHE A 18 3.32 -19.35 -5.15
CA PHE A 18 3.82 -18.25 -4.33
C PHE A 18 2.91 -17.05 -4.59
N SER A 19 1.87 -16.92 -3.78
CA SER A 19 1.14 -15.68 -3.66
C SER A 19 2.11 -14.66 -3.06
N ASN A 20 2.53 -13.68 -3.83
CA ASN A 20 3.22 -12.51 -3.27
C ASN A 20 2.22 -11.79 -2.38
N GLU A 21 2.46 -11.80 -1.06
CA GLU A 21 1.66 -11.00 -0.14
C GLU A 21 1.76 -9.54 -0.54
N GLU A 22 0.62 -8.90 -0.71
CA GLU A 22 0.55 -7.47 -0.97
C GLU A 22 0.92 -6.70 0.31
N TYR A 23 1.64 -5.61 0.17
CA TYR A 23 2.04 -4.74 1.28
C TYR A 23 2.16 -3.30 0.81
N PHE A 24 2.12 -2.35 1.74
CA PHE A 24 2.25 -0.94 1.42
C PHE A 24 3.67 -0.41 1.62
N LEU A 25 4.09 0.43 0.68
CA LEU A 25 5.22 1.35 0.82
C LEU A 25 4.73 2.77 0.53
N THR A 26 5.58 3.75 0.74
CA THR A 26 5.29 5.15 0.41
C THR A 26 6.34 5.71 -0.53
N LEU A 27 5.98 6.76 -1.27
CA LEU A 27 6.92 7.46 -2.13
C LEU A 27 7.94 8.21 -1.28
N ARG A 28 9.23 8.01 -1.57
CA ARG A 28 10.34 8.61 -0.83
C ARG A 28 10.54 10.08 -1.15
N ASN A 29 10.34 10.45 -2.42
CA ASN A 29 10.65 11.77 -2.96
C ASN A 29 9.37 12.50 -3.36
N GLU A 30 9.48 13.82 -3.52
CA GLU A 30 8.37 14.64 -4.03
C GLU A 30 8.07 14.40 -5.50
N LYS A 31 9.06 13.93 -6.27
CA LYS A 31 8.91 13.53 -7.67
C LYS A 31 9.27 12.06 -7.82
N VAL A 32 8.33 11.25 -8.26
CA VAL A 32 8.50 9.81 -8.49
C VAL A 32 7.88 9.42 -9.82
N ASN A 33 8.60 8.63 -10.59
CA ASN A 33 8.17 8.17 -11.90
C ASN A 33 7.53 6.78 -11.81
N LEU A 34 6.28 6.68 -12.23
CA LEU A 34 5.61 5.42 -12.51
C LEU A 34 5.81 5.07 -13.98
N ARG A 35 6.42 3.91 -14.25
CA ARG A 35 6.75 3.45 -15.60
C ARG A 35 5.82 2.34 -16.06
N GLN A 36 5.74 2.14 -17.36
CA GLN A 36 4.93 1.07 -17.97
C GLN A 36 5.51 -0.33 -17.73
N GLY A 37 6.80 -0.44 -17.46
CA GLY A 37 7.48 -1.73 -17.24
C GLY A 37 8.67 -1.61 -16.28
N PRO A 38 9.25 -2.76 -15.89
CA PRO A 38 10.26 -2.85 -14.82
C PRO A 38 11.68 -2.54 -15.28
N SER A 39 11.87 -1.44 -16.00
CA SER A 39 13.21 -0.93 -16.36
C SER A 39 13.15 0.56 -16.66
N PHE A 40 14.31 1.24 -16.68
CA PHE A 40 14.41 2.65 -17.06
C PHE A 40 14.18 2.89 -18.57
N ASP A 41 14.18 1.86 -19.39
CA ASP A 41 13.89 1.94 -20.83
C ASP A 41 12.38 2.09 -21.13
N TYR A 42 11.53 1.72 -20.18
CA TYR A 42 10.11 1.89 -20.33
C TYR A 42 9.69 3.35 -20.11
N PRO A 43 8.72 3.85 -20.91
CA PRO A 43 8.25 5.23 -20.78
C PRO A 43 7.58 5.46 -19.43
N VAL A 44 7.68 6.70 -18.96
CA VAL A 44 6.98 7.17 -17.77
C VAL A 44 5.50 7.35 -18.10
N LYS A 45 4.66 6.78 -17.26
CA LYS A 45 3.22 6.77 -17.36
C LYS A 45 2.57 7.88 -16.52
N ILE A 46 3.07 8.04 -15.28
CA ILE A 46 2.63 9.05 -14.33
C ILE A 46 3.84 9.65 -13.62
N PHE A 47 3.82 10.96 -13.45
CA PHE A 47 4.75 11.71 -12.60
C PHE A 47 4.06 12.07 -11.30
N TYR A 48 4.35 11.35 -10.23
CA TYR A 48 3.86 11.70 -8.91
C TYR A 48 4.60 12.92 -8.35
N LYS A 49 3.87 13.82 -7.73
CA LYS A 49 4.41 15.04 -7.11
C LYS A 49 4.06 15.14 -5.62
N LYS A 50 3.95 14.00 -4.95
CA LYS A 50 3.55 13.96 -3.53
C LYS A 50 4.37 12.94 -2.76
N LYS A 51 5.26 13.44 -1.91
CA LYS A 51 6.03 12.60 -0.97
C LYS A 51 5.09 11.90 0.02
N PHE A 52 5.46 10.72 0.44
CA PHE A 52 4.71 9.83 1.34
C PHE A 52 3.38 9.30 0.79
N LEU A 53 3.06 9.52 -0.48
CA LEU A 53 1.90 8.87 -1.08
C LEU A 53 2.01 7.35 -0.91
N PRO A 54 1.03 6.68 -0.27
CA PRO A 54 1.05 5.22 -0.14
C PRO A 54 0.81 4.56 -1.49
N VAL A 55 1.45 3.43 -1.70
CA VAL A 55 1.28 2.57 -2.87
C VAL A 55 1.26 1.11 -2.44
N LEU A 56 0.34 0.34 -2.99
CA LEU A 56 0.23 -1.09 -2.76
C LEU A 56 1.21 -1.82 -3.67
N ILE A 57 2.09 -2.61 -3.09
CA ILE A 57 3.06 -3.43 -3.83
C ILE A 57 2.39 -4.75 -4.20
N GLN A 58 2.31 -5.02 -5.50
CA GLN A 58 1.63 -6.20 -6.05
C GLN A 58 2.60 -7.23 -6.62
N ASP A 59 3.76 -6.80 -7.08
CA ASP A 59 4.76 -7.67 -7.71
C ASP A 59 6.16 -7.04 -7.65
N ARG A 60 7.16 -7.82 -7.99
CA ARG A 60 8.57 -7.37 -8.06
C ARG A 60 9.26 -7.93 -9.29
N SER A 61 10.16 -7.15 -9.85
CA SER A 61 11.09 -7.58 -10.89
C SER A 61 12.43 -6.86 -10.64
N GLU A 62 13.44 -7.59 -10.18
CA GLU A 62 14.75 -7.06 -9.79
C GLU A 62 14.60 -5.85 -8.84
N ASN A 63 15.07 -4.68 -9.27
CA ASN A 63 15.04 -3.43 -8.50
C ASN A 63 13.76 -2.60 -8.72
N PHE A 64 12.75 -3.18 -9.35
CA PHE A 64 11.45 -2.54 -9.57
C PHE A 64 10.33 -3.22 -8.79
N ARG A 65 9.33 -2.44 -8.42
CA ARG A 65 8.10 -2.93 -7.78
C ARG A 65 6.91 -2.52 -8.62
N LYS A 66 6.04 -3.48 -8.91
CA LYS A 66 4.71 -3.19 -9.48
C LYS A 66 3.82 -2.67 -8.38
N ILE A 67 3.24 -1.52 -8.61
CA ILE A 67 2.42 -0.84 -7.61
C ILE A 67 1.01 -0.56 -8.14
N MET A 68 0.10 -0.34 -7.21
CA MET A 68 -1.20 0.28 -7.45
C MET A 68 -1.37 1.45 -6.48
N ASP A 69 -1.82 2.60 -6.98
CA ASP A 69 -2.15 3.75 -6.14
C ASP A 69 -3.63 3.75 -5.71
N HIS A 70 -4.04 4.71 -4.89
CA HIS A 70 -5.41 4.83 -4.36
C HIS A 70 -6.46 5.18 -5.42
N GLU A 71 -6.05 5.53 -6.63
CA GLU A 71 -6.91 5.79 -7.79
C GLU A 71 -6.89 4.63 -8.79
N ASN A 72 -6.33 3.47 -8.40
CA ASN A 72 -6.17 2.26 -9.21
C ASN A 72 -5.23 2.39 -10.41
N ASN A 73 -4.34 3.38 -10.44
CA ASN A 73 -3.27 3.41 -11.41
C ASN A 73 -2.21 2.38 -11.07
N THR A 74 -1.77 1.61 -12.06
CA THR A 74 -0.74 0.57 -11.90
C THR A 74 0.47 0.85 -12.77
N GLY A 75 1.62 0.37 -12.35
CA GLY A 75 2.88 0.48 -13.08
C GLY A 75 4.07 0.11 -12.20
N TRP A 76 5.26 0.51 -12.61
CA TRP A 76 6.50 0.09 -11.98
C TRP A 76 7.30 1.28 -11.45
N ILE A 77 7.79 1.15 -10.22
CA ILE A 77 8.62 2.15 -9.54
C ILE A 77 9.92 1.48 -9.11
N HIS A 78 11.06 2.17 -9.31
CA HIS A 78 12.34 1.72 -8.82
C HIS A 78 12.41 1.81 -7.30
N ILE A 79 13.01 0.82 -6.63
CA ILE A 79 13.05 0.71 -5.15
C ILE A 79 13.71 1.92 -4.48
N SER A 80 14.63 2.61 -5.15
CA SER A 80 15.24 3.85 -4.62
C SER A 80 14.24 4.97 -4.37
N GLN A 81 13.08 4.93 -5.03
CA GLN A 81 12.00 5.94 -4.90
C GLN A 81 10.92 5.52 -3.91
N LEU A 82 11.08 4.39 -3.23
CA LEU A 82 10.15 3.86 -2.24
C LEU A 82 10.72 3.95 -0.82
N SER A 83 9.85 4.01 0.16
CA SER A 83 10.17 4.12 1.58
C SER A 83 9.26 3.23 2.43
N LYS A 84 9.77 2.76 3.56
CA LYS A 84 9.01 2.03 4.58
C LYS A 84 8.26 2.94 5.57
N LYS A 85 8.39 4.26 5.44
CA LYS A 85 7.63 5.21 6.27
C LYS A 85 6.13 5.02 6.01
N LYS A 86 5.34 5.02 7.08
CA LYS A 86 3.90 4.75 6.99
C LYS A 86 3.10 6.04 6.82
N ALA A 87 2.23 6.03 5.83
CA ALA A 87 1.26 7.07 5.58
C ALA A 87 0.01 6.46 4.95
N ALA A 88 -1.09 7.18 4.97
CA ALA A 88 -2.35 6.74 4.40
C ALA A 88 -3.10 7.90 3.74
N ILE A 89 -4.07 7.57 2.90
CA ILE A 89 -5.01 8.50 2.27
C ILE A 89 -6.39 8.32 2.91
N VAL A 90 -7.03 9.43 3.27
CA VAL A 90 -8.42 9.43 3.74
C VAL A 90 -9.34 9.06 2.58
N ILE A 91 -10.17 8.02 2.78
CA ILE A 91 -11.12 7.52 1.77
C ILE A 91 -12.55 7.98 2.01
N ASP A 92 -12.90 8.38 3.22
CA ASP A 92 -14.20 8.95 3.53
C ASP A 92 -14.30 10.43 3.12
N ASP A 93 -15.51 10.88 2.78
CA ASP A 93 -15.73 12.28 2.40
C ASP A 93 -15.43 13.24 3.56
N LYS A 94 -15.75 12.81 4.79
CA LYS A 94 -15.46 13.53 6.03
C LYS A 94 -14.98 12.57 7.09
N LEU A 95 -13.76 12.76 7.58
CA LEU A 95 -13.19 11.98 8.66
C LEU A 95 -12.86 12.89 9.84
N ILE A 96 -13.41 12.58 11.01
CA ILE A 96 -13.14 13.36 12.22
C ILE A 96 -11.81 12.91 12.82
N LEU A 97 -10.94 13.88 13.07
CA LEU A 97 -9.72 13.72 13.85
C LEU A 97 -10.02 13.99 15.32
N PHE A 98 -9.80 13.00 16.17
CA PHE A 98 -10.07 13.08 17.61
C PHE A 98 -8.80 13.26 18.45
N ASN A 99 -8.93 13.86 19.61
CA ASN A 99 -7.84 14.00 20.57
C ASN A 99 -7.39 12.67 21.18
N SER A 100 -8.30 11.71 21.32
CA SER A 100 -8.06 10.36 21.87
C SER A 100 -8.73 9.30 21.00
N PRO A 101 -8.32 8.01 21.11
CA PRO A 101 -8.87 6.94 20.27
C PRO A 101 -10.26 6.49 20.72
N THR A 102 -11.20 7.41 20.74
CA THR A 102 -12.61 7.20 21.06
C THR A 102 -13.48 8.29 20.44
N ILE A 103 -14.67 7.93 19.97
CA ILE A 103 -15.65 8.87 19.43
C ILE A 103 -16.19 9.86 20.48
N TYR A 104 -15.96 9.61 21.76
CA TYR A 104 -16.39 10.47 22.86
C TYR A 104 -15.37 11.55 23.23
N SER A 105 -14.17 11.51 22.62
CA SER A 105 -13.17 12.54 22.86
C SER A 105 -13.44 13.81 22.03
N ASN A 106 -12.70 14.86 22.31
CA ASN A 106 -12.86 16.14 21.61
C ASN A 106 -12.45 16.02 20.14
N PRO A 107 -13.32 16.41 19.19
CA PRO A 107 -12.96 16.54 17.81
C PRO A 107 -11.98 17.72 17.62
N LEU A 108 -10.90 17.49 16.85
CA LEU A 108 -9.87 18.50 16.58
C LEU A 108 -10.02 19.11 15.20
N ALA A 109 -10.40 18.30 14.20
CA ALA A 109 -10.51 18.72 12.81
C ALA A 109 -11.39 17.74 12.02
N ILE A 110 -11.81 18.17 10.85
CA ILE A 110 -12.45 17.33 9.83
C ILE A 110 -11.47 17.19 8.66
N LEU A 111 -11.10 15.95 8.35
CA LEU A 111 -10.25 15.62 7.21
C LEU A 111 -11.11 15.21 6.01
N LYS A 112 -10.82 15.78 4.85
CA LYS A 112 -11.52 15.48 3.61
C LYS A 112 -10.90 14.30 2.89
N LYS A 113 -11.69 13.64 2.07
CA LYS A 113 -11.24 12.58 1.14
C LYS A 113 -10.01 13.03 0.34
N GLY A 114 -9.03 12.13 0.21
CA GLY A 114 -7.77 12.39 -0.48
C GLY A 114 -6.69 13.06 0.37
N ARG A 115 -7.01 13.43 1.62
CA ARG A 115 -6.00 13.98 2.53
C ARG A 115 -4.95 12.93 2.88
N LEU A 116 -3.67 13.28 2.70
CA LEU A 116 -2.54 12.47 3.15
C LEU A 116 -2.33 12.66 4.64
N VAL A 117 -2.22 11.57 5.37
CA VAL A 117 -1.88 11.55 6.79
C VAL A 117 -0.65 10.67 7.03
N LYS A 118 0.29 11.13 7.84
CA LYS A 118 1.42 10.32 8.29
C LYS A 118 0.98 9.51 9.50
N ILE A 119 1.32 8.23 9.54
CA ILE A 119 0.95 7.33 10.62
C ILE A 119 2.05 7.33 11.69
N LYS A 120 1.70 7.65 12.92
CA LYS A 120 2.59 7.49 14.07
C LYS A 120 2.51 6.09 14.66
N LYS A 121 1.31 5.62 14.94
CA LYS A 121 1.02 4.29 15.46
C LYS A 121 -0.45 3.95 15.25
N CYS A 122 -0.78 2.67 15.22
CA CYS A 122 -2.15 2.18 15.25
C CYS A 122 -2.35 1.30 16.49
N LYS A 123 -3.51 1.41 17.12
CA LYS A 123 -3.94 0.62 18.26
C LYS A 123 -5.38 0.20 18.04
N ASN A 124 -5.61 -1.11 17.93
CA ASN A 124 -6.93 -1.65 17.58
C ASN A 124 -7.45 -1.00 16.28
N ASP A 125 -8.65 -0.44 16.29
CA ASP A 125 -9.31 0.18 15.13
C ASP A 125 -8.97 1.65 14.92
N TRP A 126 -7.99 2.18 15.65
CA TRP A 126 -7.59 3.57 15.63
C TRP A 126 -6.13 3.75 15.23
N CYS A 127 -5.85 4.83 14.49
CA CYS A 127 -4.49 5.24 14.16
C CYS A 127 -4.24 6.67 14.61
N LYS A 128 -3.11 6.89 15.27
CA LYS A 128 -2.59 8.23 15.57
C LYS A 128 -1.89 8.74 14.33
N VAL A 129 -2.33 9.90 13.87
CA VAL A 129 -1.86 10.49 12.60
C VAL A 129 -1.40 11.94 12.79
N ILE A 130 -0.53 12.37 11.87
CA ILE A 130 -0.13 13.77 11.72
C ILE A 130 -0.53 14.22 10.31
N THR A 131 -1.17 15.37 10.22
CA THR A 131 -1.50 16.04 8.95
C THR A 131 -1.49 17.55 9.13
N GLY A 132 -0.58 18.25 8.42
CA GLY A 132 -0.34 19.67 8.68
C GLY A 132 0.06 19.92 10.13
N ASP A 133 -0.60 20.85 10.78
CA ASP A 133 -0.37 21.19 12.20
C ASP A 133 -1.19 20.34 13.17
N PHE A 134 -1.99 19.41 12.67
CA PHE A 134 -2.87 18.55 13.45
C PHE A 134 -2.20 17.22 13.80
N ASN A 135 -2.43 16.77 15.03
CA ASN A 135 -1.98 15.49 15.55
C ASN A 135 -3.13 14.88 16.38
N GLY A 136 -3.61 13.71 15.99
CA GLY A 136 -4.73 13.10 16.68
C GLY A 136 -5.04 11.70 16.15
N TRP A 137 -6.22 11.21 16.47
CA TRP A 137 -6.65 9.86 16.22
C TRP A 137 -7.80 9.79 15.23
N VAL A 138 -7.73 8.85 14.30
CA VAL A 138 -8.76 8.56 13.30
C VAL A 138 -9.08 7.08 13.27
N LYS A 139 -10.26 6.73 12.77
CA LYS A 139 -10.62 5.33 12.50
C LYS A 139 -9.74 4.76 11.40
N LYS A 140 -9.14 3.58 11.65
CA LYS A 140 -8.29 2.89 10.70
C LYS A 140 -9.03 2.52 9.41
N GLU A 141 -10.30 2.12 9.50
CA GLU A 141 -11.15 1.73 8.36
C GLU A 141 -11.35 2.84 7.32
N SER A 142 -11.19 4.11 7.73
CA SER A 142 -11.32 5.29 6.86
C SER A 142 -10.03 5.66 6.13
N LEU A 143 -9.00 4.81 6.22
CA LEU A 143 -7.67 5.04 5.66
C LEU A 143 -7.32 3.96 4.63
N TRP A 144 -6.77 4.39 3.49
CA TRP A 144 -6.12 3.53 2.51
C TRP A 144 -4.60 3.69 2.59
N GLY A 145 -3.86 2.59 2.64
CA GLY A 145 -2.40 2.60 2.77
C GLY A 145 -1.88 1.76 3.96
N LEU A 146 -2.77 1.04 4.64
CA LEU A 146 -2.48 0.17 5.77
C LEU A 146 -3.14 -1.20 5.55
N LEU A 147 -2.48 -2.27 5.97
CA LEU A 147 -3.01 -3.65 6.03
C LEU A 147 -3.30 -4.02 7.47
#